data_ce4cfdccd601042679bfb2f6a065dda3
#
_entry.id   ce4cfdccd601042679bfb2f6a065dda3
#
_cell.length_a   1.000
_cell.length_b   1.000
_cell.length_c   1.000
_cell.angle_alpha   90.00
_cell.angle_beta   90.00
_cell.angle_gamma   90.00
#
_symmetry.space_group_name_H-M   'P 1'
#
loop_
_entity.id
_entity.type
_entity.pdbx_description
1 polymer ?
#
loop_
_entity_poly.entity_id
_entity_poly.type
_entity_poly.pdbx_seq_one_letter_code
_entity_poly.pdbx_strand_id
1 'polypeptide(L)'
;MNQMTVEKVYTNGQLQSAATELGADNTTLRIMNFANDTKVDPDGKLIGDPTETALVQFGLDHNFDVRDVLKSEPRVAELPFDSDRKLMSTIHKEADGTYFVAVKGAPDQLLKRVTRIEINGEVRPITDEDKQAILATNKDLAKQALRVLMMAYKTTNDIPTLESEVVESDLIFSGLVGMIDPERPEAAEAVRVAKEAGIRPIMITGDHQDTAEAIAKRLGIIDPNDTEDHVFTGAELNELSDEEFQKVFKQYSVYARVSPEHKVRIVKAWQNDGKVVAMTGDGVNDAPSLKTADIGIGMGITGTEVSKGASDMVLADDNFATIIVAVEEGRKVFSNIQKSIQYLLSANMAEVFIIFLATLFGWDVLQPVHLLWINLVTDTLPAIALGVEPAEPGIMTHKPRGRQSNFFDGGVFGAIMYQGVFQTILVLAVYGWGLVFPEHHTQAEIHADALTMAFATLGLIQLLHAFNVKSVYQSVFKVGLFRNKTFNWAIPVAFVLLMATIVVPGFNNLFHVSHLSLTQWLAVIVGSFLIVVLVELVKAIQRALGKDKDAI
;
A
#
# COMPACT_ATOMS: atom_id res chain seq x y z
N MET A 1 -14.39 4.00 7.85
CA MET A 1 -15.66 4.33 8.51
C MET A 1 -16.52 3.11 8.40
N ASN A 2 -17.08 2.64 9.49
CA ASN A 2 -17.99 1.48 9.51
C ASN A 2 -19.36 2.01 9.07
N GLN A 3 -19.59 2.11 7.76
CA GLN A 3 -20.77 2.76 7.21
C GLN A 3 -21.46 1.77 6.27
N MET A 4 -22.42 1.03 6.82
CA MET A 4 -23.28 0.13 6.04
C MET A 4 -24.04 0.90 4.97
N THR A 5 -24.30 0.25 3.82
CA THR A 5 -25.08 0.81 2.71
C THR A 5 -26.05 -0.25 2.19
N VAL A 6 -27.26 0.14 1.85
CA VAL A 6 -28.21 -0.73 1.14
C VAL A 6 -27.74 -0.85 -0.31
N GLU A 7 -27.57 -2.08 -0.81
CA GLU A 7 -27.11 -2.34 -2.17
C GLU A 7 -28.21 -2.97 -3.04
N LYS A 8 -29.05 -3.81 -2.44
CA LYS A 8 -30.13 -4.50 -3.15
C LYS A 8 -31.38 -4.60 -2.30
N VAL A 9 -32.53 -4.52 -2.96
CA VAL A 9 -33.84 -4.69 -2.35
C VAL A 9 -34.62 -5.72 -3.16
N TYR A 10 -35.19 -6.73 -2.49
CA TYR A 10 -36.13 -7.67 -3.06
C TYR A 10 -37.53 -7.29 -2.58
N THR A 11 -38.35 -6.83 -3.48
CA THR A 11 -39.77 -6.44 -3.22
C THR A 11 -40.61 -6.78 -4.44
N ASN A 12 -41.91 -7.03 -4.25
CA ASN A 12 -42.83 -7.41 -5.32
C ASN A 12 -42.36 -8.60 -6.18
N GLY A 13 -41.66 -9.55 -5.56
CA GLY A 13 -41.11 -10.72 -6.27
C GLY A 13 -39.89 -10.43 -7.17
N GLN A 14 -39.33 -9.23 -7.12
CA GLN A 14 -38.19 -8.82 -7.96
C GLN A 14 -37.03 -8.31 -7.12
N LEU A 15 -35.83 -8.72 -7.50
CA LEU A 15 -34.57 -8.21 -6.95
C LEU A 15 -34.14 -6.98 -7.74
N GLN A 16 -33.98 -5.85 -7.05
CA GLN A 16 -33.64 -4.55 -7.63
C GLN A 16 -32.33 -4.02 -7.00
N SER A 17 -31.60 -3.21 -7.76
CA SER A 17 -30.48 -2.44 -7.23
C SER A 17 -30.98 -1.29 -6.36
N ALA A 18 -30.19 -0.87 -5.37
CA ALA A 18 -30.45 0.32 -4.55
C ALA A 18 -30.60 1.62 -5.37
N ALA A 19 -30.06 1.66 -6.58
CA ALA A 19 -30.21 2.79 -7.49
C ALA A 19 -31.59 2.83 -8.19
N THR A 20 -32.40 1.77 -8.07
CA THR A 20 -33.76 1.74 -8.65
C THR A 20 -34.68 2.51 -7.73
N GLU A 21 -35.39 3.51 -8.28
CA GLU A 21 -36.30 4.35 -7.52
C GLU A 21 -37.48 3.51 -6.99
N LEU A 22 -37.63 3.50 -5.67
CA LEU A 22 -38.81 2.94 -4.99
C LEU A 22 -39.78 4.08 -4.70
N GLY A 23 -41.09 3.87 -4.98
CA GLY A 23 -42.11 4.83 -4.62
C GLY A 23 -42.15 5.07 -3.10
N ALA A 24 -42.44 6.29 -2.68
CA ALA A 24 -42.57 6.64 -1.26
C ALA A 24 -43.67 5.87 -0.52
N ASP A 25 -44.58 5.25 -1.24
CA ASP A 25 -45.64 4.36 -0.75
C ASP A 25 -45.22 2.88 -0.66
N ASN A 26 -43.97 2.56 -0.97
CA ASN A 26 -43.49 1.20 -0.90
C ASN A 26 -43.42 0.69 0.54
N THR A 27 -44.16 -0.40 0.82
CA THR A 27 -44.30 -0.97 2.16
C THR A 27 -42.94 -1.42 2.74
N THR A 28 -42.05 -1.97 1.92
CA THR A 28 -40.71 -2.38 2.38
C THR A 28 -39.91 -1.17 2.86
N LEU A 29 -39.94 -0.07 2.10
CA LEU A 29 -39.26 1.18 2.47
C LEU A 29 -39.83 1.76 3.78
N ARG A 30 -41.15 1.71 3.96
CA ARG A 30 -41.83 2.15 5.19
C ARG A 30 -41.35 1.33 6.40
N ILE A 31 -41.31 -0.01 6.28
CA ILE A 31 -40.86 -0.90 7.37
C ILE A 31 -39.41 -0.65 7.75
N MET A 32 -38.51 -0.47 6.78
CA MET A 32 -37.09 -0.15 7.02
C MET A 32 -36.90 1.06 7.93
N ASN A 33 -37.75 2.06 7.75
CA ASN A 33 -37.67 3.32 8.46
C ASN A 33 -38.46 3.32 9.77
N PHE A 34 -39.51 2.55 9.88
CA PHE A 34 -40.34 2.46 11.09
C PHE A 34 -39.72 1.54 12.15
N ALA A 35 -39.33 0.33 11.78
CA ALA A 35 -38.64 -0.60 12.68
C ALA A 35 -37.17 -0.21 12.82
N ASN A 36 -36.89 0.97 13.42
CA ASN A 36 -35.58 1.59 13.42
C ASN A 36 -35.44 2.54 14.61
N ASP A 37 -34.27 2.54 15.26
CA ASP A 37 -33.96 3.40 16.41
C ASP A 37 -32.99 4.54 16.08
N THR A 38 -32.65 4.70 14.79
CA THR A 38 -31.82 5.80 14.32
C THR A 38 -32.46 7.16 14.61
N LYS A 39 -31.69 8.06 15.18
CA LYS A 39 -32.05 9.45 15.37
C LYS A 39 -31.46 10.30 14.25
N VAL A 40 -32.26 11.23 13.76
CA VAL A 40 -31.81 12.24 12.79
C VAL A 40 -31.71 13.54 13.54
N ASP A 41 -30.51 14.11 13.61
CA ASP A 41 -30.31 15.39 14.27
C ASP A 41 -30.84 16.57 13.43
N PRO A 42 -30.90 17.81 13.96
CA PRO A 42 -31.37 18.97 13.21
C PRO A 42 -30.57 19.27 11.94
N ASP A 43 -29.30 18.90 11.93
CA ASP A 43 -28.38 19.10 10.79
C ASP A 43 -28.48 17.96 9.76
N GLY A 44 -29.36 16.97 9.98
CA GLY A 44 -29.58 15.83 9.09
C GLY A 44 -28.62 14.66 9.30
N LYS A 45 -27.77 14.71 10.34
CA LYS A 45 -26.84 13.62 10.64
C LYS A 45 -27.57 12.46 11.31
N LEU A 46 -27.28 11.25 10.84
CA LEU A 46 -27.83 10.01 11.39
C LEU A 46 -26.98 9.54 12.58
N ILE A 47 -27.66 9.18 13.67
CA ILE A 47 -27.04 8.70 14.92
C ILE A 47 -27.73 7.39 15.31
N GLY A 48 -26.98 6.29 15.31
CA GLY A 48 -27.50 4.97 15.65
C GLY A 48 -26.56 3.84 15.21
N ASP A 49 -27.06 2.62 15.26
CA ASP A 49 -26.35 1.45 14.74
C ASP A 49 -26.11 1.58 13.22
N PRO A 50 -24.94 1.22 12.69
CA PRO A 50 -24.63 1.34 11.27
C PRO A 50 -25.62 0.64 10.35
N THR A 51 -26.17 -0.50 10.75
CA THR A 51 -27.18 -1.24 10.00
C THR A 51 -28.50 -0.44 9.91
N GLU A 52 -28.88 0.20 11.00
CA GLU A 52 -30.11 0.99 11.08
C GLU A 52 -29.98 2.34 10.37
N THR A 53 -28.85 3.01 10.55
CA THR A 53 -28.57 4.27 9.84
C THR A 53 -28.55 4.10 8.32
N ALA A 54 -28.09 2.95 7.81
CA ALA A 54 -28.15 2.61 6.39
C ALA A 54 -29.58 2.54 5.84
N LEU A 55 -30.51 1.97 6.61
CA LEU A 55 -31.90 1.87 6.22
C LEU A 55 -32.58 3.24 6.15
N VAL A 56 -32.31 4.12 7.14
CA VAL A 56 -32.84 5.48 7.15
C VAL A 56 -32.22 6.32 6.04
N GLN A 57 -30.91 6.21 5.79
CA GLN A 57 -30.26 6.90 4.67
C GLN A 57 -30.89 6.47 3.34
N PHE A 58 -31.12 5.18 3.15
CA PHE A 58 -31.79 4.67 1.95
C PHE A 58 -33.20 5.27 1.80
N GLY A 59 -33.93 5.45 2.91
CA GLY A 59 -35.24 6.14 2.91
C GLY A 59 -35.11 7.58 2.42
N LEU A 60 -34.16 8.33 2.97
CA LEU A 60 -33.93 9.72 2.57
C LEU A 60 -33.55 9.84 1.09
N ASP A 61 -32.72 8.94 0.58
CA ASP A 61 -32.31 8.89 -0.83
C ASP A 61 -33.49 8.60 -1.78
N HIS A 62 -34.57 7.98 -1.27
CA HIS A 62 -35.82 7.66 -1.98
C HIS A 62 -36.97 8.58 -1.62
N ASN A 63 -36.71 9.78 -1.14
CA ASN A 63 -37.68 10.80 -0.75
C ASN A 63 -38.66 10.36 0.38
N PHE A 64 -38.24 9.43 1.22
CA PHE A 64 -38.94 9.01 2.42
C PHE A 64 -38.25 9.58 3.67
N ASP A 65 -38.77 10.72 4.18
CA ASP A 65 -38.26 11.28 5.43
C ASP A 65 -39.08 10.76 6.61
N VAL A 66 -38.50 9.87 7.39
CA VAL A 66 -39.15 9.27 8.56
C VAL A 66 -39.63 10.32 9.58
N ARG A 67 -38.97 11.48 9.68
CA ARG A 67 -39.35 12.55 10.60
C ARG A 67 -40.75 13.14 10.25
N ASP A 68 -41.05 13.25 8.99
CA ASP A 68 -42.33 13.79 8.54
C ASP A 68 -43.44 12.74 8.67
N VAL A 69 -43.11 11.48 8.35
CA VAL A 69 -44.08 10.39 8.46
C VAL A 69 -44.45 10.12 9.94
N LEU A 70 -43.49 10.16 10.86
CA LEU A 70 -43.76 9.95 12.29
C LEU A 70 -44.61 11.06 12.93
N LYS A 71 -44.79 12.22 12.30
CA LYS A 71 -45.74 13.26 12.77
C LYS A 71 -47.17 12.84 12.55
N SER A 72 -47.46 12.15 11.45
CA SER A 72 -48.81 11.64 11.10
C SER A 72 -49.04 10.22 11.64
N GLU A 73 -48.01 9.42 11.76
CA GLU A 73 -48.04 8.02 12.18
C GLU A 73 -47.09 7.75 13.34
N PRO A 74 -47.39 8.26 14.52
CA PRO A 74 -46.46 8.17 15.65
C PRO A 74 -46.25 6.74 16.14
N ARG A 75 -45.01 6.41 16.55
CA ARG A 75 -44.72 5.16 17.26
C ARG A 75 -45.41 5.18 18.62
N VAL A 76 -46.24 4.19 18.88
CA VAL A 76 -47.01 4.07 20.13
C VAL A 76 -46.49 2.95 21.05
N ALA A 77 -45.84 1.93 20.49
CA ALA A 77 -45.24 0.85 21.24
C ALA A 77 -44.12 0.17 20.44
N GLU A 78 -43.31 -0.64 21.09
CA GLU A 78 -42.20 -1.38 20.46
C GLU A 78 -41.85 -2.66 21.22
N LEU A 79 -41.25 -3.61 20.50
CA LEU A 79 -40.41 -4.67 21.03
C LEU A 79 -39.02 -4.42 20.51
N PRO A 80 -38.07 -4.00 21.36
CA PRO A 80 -36.69 -3.73 20.96
C PRO A 80 -36.02 -4.94 20.33
N PHE A 81 -34.91 -4.70 19.58
CA PHE A 81 -34.11 -5.79 19.06
C PHE A 81 -33.60 -6.70 20.17
N ASP A 82 -33.73 -7.99 19.95
CA ASP A 82 -33.27 -9.04 20.85
C ASP A 82 -32.41 -10.04 20.08
N SER A 83 -31.22 -10.34 20.62
CA SER A 83 -30.21 -11.17 19.95
C SER A 83 -30.59 -12.65 19.85
N ASP A 84 -31.46 -13.16 20.74
CA ASP A 84 -31.91 -14.55 20.70
C ASP A 84 -33.03 -14.70 19.67
N ARG A 85 -33.95 -13.75 19.66
CA ARG A 85 -35.08 -13.67 18.74
C ARG A 85 -34.67 -13.18 17.36
N LYS A 86 -33.62 -12.34 17.28
CA LYS A 86 -33.08 -11.67 16.07
C LYS A 86 -34.11 -10.84 15.31
N LEU A 87 -35.06 -10.28 16.00
CA LEU A 87 -36.16 -9.47 15.48
C LEU A 87 -36.29 -8.18 16.28
N MET A 88 -36.83 -7.16 15.61
CA MET A 88 -37.30 -5.89 16.18
C MET A 88 -38.66 -5.55 15.61
N SER A 89 -39.55 -5.02 16.45
CA SER A 89 -40.92 -4.64 16.05
C SER A 89 -41.28 -3.29 16.61
N THR A 90 -41.94 -2.47 15.79
CA THR A 90 -42.49 -1.17 16.20
C THR A 90 -43.97 -1.08 15.80
N ILE A 91 -44.75 -0.38 16.59
CA ILE A 91 -46.18 -0.23 16.38
C ILE A 91 -46.49 1.26 16.19
N HIS A 92 -47.12 1.58 15.08
CA HIS A 92 -47.43 2.94 14.67
C HIS A 92 -48.94 3.13 14.52
N LYS A 93 -49.47 4.26 14.99
CA LYS A 93 -50.86 4.59 14.83
C LYS A 93 -51.10 5.22 13.47
N GLU A 94 -52.01 4.64 12.66
CA GLU A 94 -52.37 5.17 11.35
C GLU A 94 -53.51 6.22 11.46
N ALA A 95 -53.67 7.01 10.40
CA ALA A 95 -54.63 8.10 10.38
C ALA A 95 -56.11 7.61 10.45
N ASP A 96 -56.38 6.39 9.98
CA ASP A 96 -57.69 5.76 10.04
C ASP A 96 -58.02 5.13 11.41
N GLY A 97 -57.06 5.19 12.35
CA GLY A 97 -57.21 4.67 13.71
C GLY A 97 -56.73 3.23 13.89
N THR A 98 -56.28 2.57 12.84
CA THR A 98 -55.62 1.26 12.91
C THR A 98 -54.17 1.36 13.36
N TYR A 99 -53.54 0.22 13.60
CA TYR A 99 -52.13 0.17 14.03
C TYR A 99 -51.32 -0.65 13.04
N PHE A 100 -50.27 -0.03 12.50
CA PHE A 100 -49.30 -0.67 11.64
C PHE A 100 -48.15 -1.25 12.49
N VAL A 101 -47.99 -2.55 12.44
CA VAL A 101 -46.91 -3.28 13.11
C VAL A 101 -45.82 -3.56 12.10
N ALA A 102 -44.69 -2.84 12.20
CA ALA A 102 -43.51 -3.04 11.37
C ALA A 102 -42.54 -4.00 12.07
N VAL A 103 -42.06 -5.03 11.36
CA VAL A 103 -41.13 -6.03 11.88
C VAL A 103 -39.97 -6.19 10.93
N LYS A 104 -38.74 -6.10 11.48
CA LYS A 104 -37.53 -6.43 10.74
C LYS A 104 -36.68 -7.47 11.49
N GLY A 105 -35.91 -8.25 10.76
CA GLY A 105 -34.96 -9.17 11.37
C GLY A 105 -34.34 -10.19 10.45
N ALA A 106 -33.73 -11.21 11.03
CA ALA A 106 -33.07 -12.27 10.30
C ALA A 106 -34.07 -13.09 9.47
N PRO A 107 -33.81 -13.30 8.16
CA PRO A 107 -34.76 -13.98 7.27
C PRO A 107 -35.17 -15.39 7.73
N ASP A 108 -34.24 -16.17 8.30
CA ASP A 108 -34.47 -17.52 8.80
C ASP A 108 -35.39 -17.57 10.01
N GLN A 109 -35.47 -16.52 10.81
CA GLN A 109 -36.33 -16.41 11.96
C GLN A 109 -37.70 -15.79 11.59
N LEU A 110 -37.66 -14.69 10.81
CA LEU A 110 -38.88 -13.95 10.48
C LEU A 110 -39.79 -14.70 9.51
N LEU A 111 -39.21 -15.48 8.57
CA LEU A 111 -40.02 -16.26 7.60
C LEU A 111 -40.89 -17.32 8.28
N LYS A 112 -40.55 -17.84 9.44
CA LYS A 112 -41.35 -18.79 10.22
C LYS A 112 -42.65 -18.17 10.76
N ARG A 113 -42.70 -16.83 10.84
CA ARG A 113 -43.81 -16.05 11.43
C ARG A 113 -44.69 -15.39 10.38
N VAL A 114 -44.36 -15.61 9.09
CA VAL A 114 -45.06 -15.07 7.93
C VAL A 114 -46.10 -16.07 7.44
N THR A 115 -47.31 -15.61 7.24
CA THR A 115 -48.46 -16.40 6.72
C THR A 115 -48.97 -15.87 5.38
N ARG A 116 -48.65 -14.63 5.04
CA ARG A 116 -49.10 -13.95 3.84
C ARG A 116 -47.94 -13.21 3.15
N ILE A 117 -48.11 -12.87 1.90
CA ILE A 117 -47.17 -12.13 1.09
C ILE A 117 -47.87 -10.98 0.37
N GLU A 118 -47.22 -9.83 0.29
CA GLU A 118 -47.62 -8.70 -0.52
C GLU A 118 -46.85 -8.70 -1.85
N ILE A 119 -47.57 -8.63 -2.97
CA ILE A 119 -47.03 -8.49 -4.31
C ILE A 119 -47.84 -7.43 -5.06
N ASN A 120 -47.18 -6.35 -5.47
CA ASN A 120 -47.82 -5.22 -6.19
C ASN A 120 -49.05 -4.65 -5.46
N GLY A 121 -49.01 -4.58 -4.13
CA GLY A 121 -50.10 -4.07 -3.28
C GLY A 121 -51.22 -5.09 -2.99
N GLU A 122 -51.16 -6.30 -3.56
CA GLU A 122 -52.09 -7.37 -3.25
C GLU A 122 -51.53 -8.32 -2.19
N VAL A 123 -52.30 -8.53 -1.13
CA VAL A 123 -51.98 -9.45 -0.05
C VAL A 123 -52.67 -10.78 -0.26
N ARG A 124 -51.88 -11.87 -0.32
CA ARG A 124 -52.40 -13.24 -0.42
C ARG A 124 -51.68 -14.20 0.53
N PRO A 125 -52.24 -15.39 0.78
CA PRO A 125 -51.48 -16.43 1.50
C PRO A 125 -50.15 -16.74 0.83
N ILE A 126 -49.10 -16.92 1.63
CA ILE A 126 -47.78 -17.29 1.12
C ILE A 126 -47.75 -18.78 0.74
N THR A 127 -47.19 -19.10 -0.42
CA THR A 127 -47.00 -20.48 -0.88
C THR A 127 -45.60 -21.01 -0.55
N ASP A 128 -45.42 -22.32 -0.71
CA ASP A 128 -44.11 -22.92 -0.52
C ASP A 128 -43.10 -22.49 -1.60
N GLU A 129 -43.59 -22.22 -2.83
CA GLU A 129 -42.78 -21.65 -3.91
C GLU A 129 -42.29 -20.24 -3.55
N ASP A 130 -43.15 -19.41 -2.96
CA ASP A 130 -42.77 -18.07 -2.48
C ASP A 130 -41.65 -18.16 -1.42
N LYS A 131 -41.82 -19.06 -0.45
CA LYS A 131 -40.82 -19.28 0.61
C LYS A 131 -39.49 -19.74 0.03
N GLN A 132 -39.53 -20.66 -0.95
CA GLN A 132 -38.31 -21.13 -1.64
C GLN A 132 -37.65 -19.99 -2.42
N ALA A 133 -38.39 -19.14 -3.11
CA ALA A 133 -37.86 -17.98 -3.82
C ALA A 133 -37.20 -16.98 -2.86
N ILE A 134 -37.86 -16.69 -1.73
CA ILE A 134 -37.29 -15.81 -0.68
C ILE A 134 -35.97 -16.39 -0.12
N LEU A 135 -35.94 -17.68 0.21
CA LEU A 135 -34.76 -18.35 0.73
C LEU A 135 -33.63 -18.42 -0.31
N ALA A 136 -33.94 -18.68 -1.58
CA ALA A 136 -32.99 -18.66 -2.67
C ALA A 136 -32.39 -17.25 -2.84
N THR A 137 -33.22 -16.22 -2.85
CA THR A 137 -32.75 -14.83 -2.93
C THR A 137 -31.90 -14.45 -1.73
N ASN A 138 -32.30 -14.83 -0.52
CA ASN A 138 -31.49 -14.62 0.68
C ASN A 138 -30.10 -15.28 0.56
N LYS A 139 -30.04 -16.52 0.08
CA LYS A 139 -28.80 -17.25 -0.14
C LYS A 139 -27.92 -16.57 -1.20
N ASP A 140 -28.51 -16.09 -2.29
CA ASP A 140 -27.79 -15.42 -3.36
C ASP A 140 -27.25 -14.05 -2.92
N LEU A 141 -27.98 -13.31 -2.09
CA LEU A 141 -27.51 -12.06 -1.48
C LEU A 141 -26.37 -12.32 -0.49
N ALA A 142 -26.52 -13.36 0.33
CA ALA A 142 -25.47 -13.76 1.29
C ALA A 142 -24.16 -14.18 0.57
N LYS A 143 -24.25 -14.88 -0.57
CA LYS A 143 -23.09 -15.21 -1.42
C LYS A 143 -22.39 -13.97 -2.01
N GLN A 144 -23.08 -12.84 -2.10
CA GLN A 144 -22.52 -11.57 -2.52
C GLN A 144 -21.96 -10.75 -1.35
N ALA A 145 -21.79 -11.37 -0.17
CA ALA A 145 -21.34 -10.74 1.08
C ALA A 145 -22.32 -9.68 1.62
N LEU A 146 -23.59 -9.73 1.23
CA LEU A 146 -24.59 -8.82 1.74
C LEU A 146 -25.16 -9.33 3.07
N ARG A 147 -25.27 -8.45 4.06
CA ARG A 147 -26.06 -8.66 5.26
C ARG A 147 -27.52 -8.51 4.87
N VAL A 148 -28.32 -9.57 5.03
CA VAL A 148 -29.72 -9.57 4.62
C VAL A 148 -30.63 -9.39 5.84
N LEU A 149 -31.55 -8.42 5.74
CA LEU A 149 -32.67 -8.27 6.65
C LEU A 149 -33.98 -8.48 5.89
N MET A 150 -34.93 -9.12 6.56
CA MET A 150 -36.28 -9.34 6.07
C MET A 150 -37.22 -8.31 6.70
N MET A 151 -38.14 -7.81 5.90
CA MET A 151 -39.17 -6.85 6.28
C MET A 151 -40.53 -7.51 6.19
N ALA A 152 -41.29 -7.41 7.27
CA ALA A 152 -42.68 -7.92 7.33
C ALA A 152 -43.54 -6.98 8.16
N TYR A 153 -44.84 -7.08 8.02
CA TYR A 153 -45.77 -6.22 8.72
C TYR A 153 -47.14 -6.90 8.97
N LYS A 154 -47.96 -6.29 9.77
CA LYS A 154 -49.41 -6.51 9.83
C LYS A 154 -50.12 -5.24 10.28
N THR A 155 -51.43 -5.18 10.05
CA THR A 155 -52.33 -4.12 10.57
C THR A 155 -53.28 -4.71 11.58
N THR A 156 -53.49 -4.01 12.70
CA THR A 156 -54.41 -4.43 13.79
C THR A 156 -55.32 -3.28 14.17
N ASN A 157 -56.49 -3.60 14.71
CA ASN A 157 -57.47 -2.58 15.14
C ASN A 157 -57.10 -1.99 16.51
N ASP A 158 -56.41 -2.76 17.34
CA ASP A 158 -56.00 -2.38 18.68
C ASP A 158 -54.48 -2.60 18.85
N ILE A 159 -53.89 -1.94 19.84
CA ILE A 159 -52.49 -2.18 20.21
C ILE A 159 -52.38 -3.61 20.74
N PRO A 160 -51.64 -4.51 20.09
CA PRO A 160 -51.49 -5.89 20.56
C PRO A 160 -50.76 -5.95 21.89
N THR A 161 -50.98 -6.99 22.67
CA THR A 161 -50.18 -7.28 23.85
C THR A 161 -48.71 -7.39 23.45
N LEU A 162 -47.80 -6.67 24.16
CA LEU A 162 -46.38 -6.57 23.83
C LEU A 162 -45.60 -7.85 24.18
N GLU A 163 -46.08 -8.95 23.57
CA GLU A 163 -45.41 -10.26 23.62
C GLU A 163 -45.03 -10.67 22.19
N SER A 164 -43.80 -11.19 22.01
CA SER A 164 -43.31 -11.58 20.69
C SER A 164 -44.25 -12.53 19.94
N GLU A 165 -44.83 -13.48 20.67
CA GLU A 165 -45.77 -14.47 20.11
C GLU A 165 -47.08 -13.84 19.58
N VAL A 166 -47.45 -12.67 20.08
CA VAL A 166 -48.62 -11.91 19.66
C VAL A 166 -48.27 -10.87 18.60
N VAL A 167 -47.22 -10.04 18.85
CA VAL A 167 -46.83 -8.96 17.95
C VAL A 167 -46.23 -9.51 16.67
N GLU A 168 -45.34 -10.51 16.77
CA GLU A 168 -44.52 -11.03 15.68
C GLU A 168 -45.07 -12.35 15.10
N SER A 169 -46.38 -12.46 15.00
CA SER A 169 -47.11 -13.62 14.41
C SER A 169 -48.09 -13.16 13.34
N ASP A 170 -48.47 -14.05 12.45
CA ASP A 170 -49.40 -13.83 11.35
C ASP A 170 -49.01 -12.61 10.48
N LEU A 171 -47.75 -12.55 10.14
CA LEU A 171 -47.16 -11.42 9.41
C LEU A 171 -47.29 -11.56 7.90
N ILE A 172 -47.24 -10.41 7.22
CA ILE A 172 -47.20 -10.27 5.77
C ILE A 172 -45.76 -9.99 5.35
N PHE A 173 -45.22 -10.83 4.49
CA PHE A 173 -43.88 -10.57 3.88
C PHE A 173 -43.95 -9.38 2.94
N SER A 174 -43.03 -8.44 3.08
CA SER A 174 -42.90 -7.28 2.18
C SER A 174 -41.63 -7.32 1.34
N GLY A 175 -40.48 -7.67 1.93
CA GLY A 175 -39.25 -7.70 1.17
C GLY A 175 -38.01 -8.17 1.93
N LEU A 176 -36.91 -8.27 1.20
CA LEU A 176 -35.57 -8.45 1.73
C LEU A 176 -34.71 -7.24 1.37
N VAL A 177 -33.79 -6.88 2.26
CA VAL A 177 -32.85 -5.80 2.06
C VAL A 177 -31.43 -6.35 2.25
N GLY A 178 -30.64 -6.26 1.21
CA GLY A 178 -29.22 -6.62 1.24
C GLY A 178 -28.35 -5.40 1.44
N MET A 179 -27.55 -5.41 2.50
CA MET A 179 -26.64 -4.32 2.88
C MET A 179 -25.21 -4.81 2.94
N ILE A 180 -24.27 -3.90 2.70
CA ILE A 180 -22.86 -4.16 2.83
C ILE A 180 -22.17 -3.01 3.57
N ASP A 181 -21.12 -3.34 4.31
CA ASP A 181 -20.07 -2.38 4.65
C ASP A 181 -19.12 -2.35 3.44
N PRO A 182 -19.16 -1.31 2.61
CA PRO A 182 -18.40 -1.31 1.37
C PRO A 182 -16.91 -1.28 1.69
N GLU A 183 -16.16 -2.05 0.92
CA GLU A 183 -14.70 -1.94 0.91
C GLU A 183 -14.30 -0.49 0.61
N ARG A 184 -13.17 -0.06 1.18
CA ARG A 184 -12.64 1.28 0.89
C ARG A 184 -12.28 1.36 -0.60
N PRO A 185 -12.69 2.42 -1.30
CA PRO A 185 -12.42 2.56 -2.75
C PRO A 185 -10.94 2.43 -3.11
N GLU A 186 -10.06 2.90 -2.21
CA GLU A 186 -8.61 2.88 -2.39
C GLU A 186 -8.02 1.47 -2.23
N ALA A 187 -8.72 0.54 -1.57
CA ALA A 187 -8.18 -0.77 -1.24
C ALA A 187 -7.99 -1.65 -2.50
N ALA A 188 -8.94 -1.62 -3.43
CA ALA A 188 -8.83 -2.37 -4.69
C ALA A 188 -7.64 -1.90 -5.54
N GLU A 189 -7.44 -0.58 -5.66
CA GLU A 189 -6.29 -0.02 -6.35
C GLU A 189 -4.98 -0.37 -5.64
N ALA A 190 -4.94 -0.31 -4.31
CA ALA A 190 -3.78 -0.70 -3.54
C ALA A 190 -3.41 -2.18 -3.72
N VAL A 191 -4.41 -3.08 -3.78
CA VAL A 191 -4.21 -4.50 -4.09
C VAL A 191 -3.63 -4.69 -5.50
N ARG A 192 -4.14 -3.95 -6.49
CA ARG A 192 -3.62 -3.98 -7.85
C ARG A 192 -2.15 -3.57 -7.91
N VAL A 193 -1.80 -2.43 -7.31
CA VAL A 193 -0.43 -1.92 -7.25
C VAL A 193 0.49 -2.89 -6.49
N ALA A 194 0.02 -3.47 -5.39
CA ALA A 194 0.77 -4.48 -4.64
C ALA A 194 1.12 -5.68 -5.53
N LYS A 195 0.16 -6.20 -6.29
CA LYS A 195 0.38 -7.32 -7.22
C LYS A 195 1.38 -6.97 -8.33
N GLU A 196 1.28 -5.77 -8.92
CA GLU A 196 2.25 -5.29 -9.90
C GLU A 196 3.66 -5.16 -9.31
N ALA A 197 3.74 -4.79 -8.05
CA ALA A 197 4.98 -4.72 -7.29
C ALA A 197 5.52 -6.11 -6.86
N GLY A 198 4.86 -7.20 -7.27
CA GLY A 198 5.21 -8.57 -6.92
C GLY A 198 4.91 -8.95 -5.47
N ILE A 199 4.10 -8.15 -4.77
CA ILE A 199 3.62 -8.42 -3.41
C ILE A 199 2.32 -9.21 -3.53
N ARG A 200 2.20 -10.31 -2.80
CA ARG A 200 0.98 -11.11 -2.75
C ARG A 200 0.11 -10.69 -1.57
N PRO A 201 -1.04 -10.04 -1.81
CA PRO A 201 -2.00 -9.77 -0.77
C PRO A 201 -2.67 -11.06 -0.31
N ILE A 202 -2.74 -11.25 1.00
CA ILE A 202 -3.44 -12.38 1.64
C ILE A 202 -4.52 -11.79 2.55
N MET A 203 -5.74 -12.28 2.40
CA MET A 203 -6.86 -11.90 3.26
C MET A 203 -7.04 -12.89 4.38
N ILE A 204 -7.06 -12.41 5.61
CA ILE A 204 -7.28 -13.21 6.82
C ILE A 204 -8.44 -12.59 7.59
N THR A 205 -9.53 -13.36 7.79
CA THR A 205 -10.75 -12.83 8.41
C THR A 205 -11.40 -13.85 9.35
N GLY A 206 -12.16 -13.33 10.32
CA GLY A 206 -13.09 -14.12 11.13
C GLY A 206 -14.43 -14.41 10.46
N ASP A 207 -14.70 -13.80 9.29
CA ASP A 207 -15.95 -13.93 8.55
C ASP A 207 -16.14 -15.31 7.93
N HIS A 208 -17.38 -15.54 7.48
CA HIS A 208 -17.73 -16.76 6.77
C HIS A 208 -16.99 -16.84 5.42
N GLN A 209 -16.73 -18.08 4.96
CA GLN A 209 -16.03 -18.36 3.71
C GLN A 209 -16.60 -17.62 2.51
N ASP A 210 -17.94 -17.70 2.30
CA ASP A 210 -18.61 -17.06 1.15
C ASP A 210 -18.45 -15.53 1.16
N THR A 211 -18.52 -14.92 2.33
CA THR A 211 -18.32 -13.47 2.53
C THR A 211 -16.88 -13.08 2.22
N ALA A 212 -15.91 -13.83 2.75
CA ALA A 212 -14.50 -13.60 2.54
C ALA A 212 -14.13 -13.73 1.05
N GLU A 213 -14.64 -14.75 0.37
CA GLU A 213 -14.42 -14.96 -1.06
C GLU A 213 -14.99 -13.80 -1.91
N ALA A 214 -16.23 -13.37 -1.62
CA ALA A 214 -16.86 -12.28 -2.34
C ALA A 214 -16.10 -10.96 -2.20
N ILE A 215 -15.66 -10.61 -1.00
CA ILE A 215 -14.84 -9.41 -0.74
C ILE A 215 -13.48 -9.53 -1.45
N ALA A 216 -12.82 -10.69 -1.36
CA ALA A 216 -11.53 -10.92 -2.01
C ALA A 216 -11.60 -10.79 -3.53
N LYS A 217 -12.70 -11.22 -4.16
CA LYS A 217 -12.96 -11.03 -5.59
C LYS A 217 -13.18 -9.56 -5.94
N ARG A 218 -13.95 -8.81 -5.15
CA ARG A 218 -14.16 -7.36 -5.34
C ARG A 218 -12.88 -6.57 -5.22
N LEU A 219 -12.02 -6.91 -4.26
CA LEU A 219 -10.71 -6.28 -4.06
C LEU A 219 -9.67 -6.71 -5.11
N GLY A 220 -9.95 -7.75 -5.90
CA GLY A 220 -9.01 -8.30 -6.84
C GLY A 220 -7.87 -9.13 -6.21
N ILE A 221 -8.04 -9.57 -4.95
CA ILE A 221 -7.13 -10.54 -4.31
C ILE A 221 -7.22 -11.88 -5.03
N ILE A 222 -8.43 -12.33 -5.33
CA ILE A 222 -8.75 -13.46 -6.21
C ILE A 222 -9.30 -12.93 -7.53
N ASP A 223 -8.98 -13.55 -8.66
CA ASP A 223 -9.58 -13.20 -9.94
C ASP A 223 -11.09 -13.48 -9.90
N PRO A 224 -11.96 -12.53 -10.27
CA PRO A 224 -13.40 -12.73 -10.28
C PRO A 224 -13.87 -13.90 -11.17
N ASN A 225 -13.10 -14.23 -12.19
CA ASN A 225 -13.41 -15.32 -13.14
C ASN A 225 -12.76 -16.66 -12.76
N ASP A 226 -11.96 -16.68 -11.70
CA ASP A 226 -11.33 -17.90 -11.24
C ASP A 226 -12.36 -18.80 -10.55
N THR A 227 -12.40 -20.05 -10.95
CA THR A 227 -13.30 -21.08 -10.42
C THR A 227 -12.60 -22.03 -9.44
N GLU A 228 -11.29 -21.86 -9.23
CA GLU A 228 -10.53 -22.63 -8.25
C GLU A 228 -10.87 -22.18 -6.83
N ASP A 229 -10.76 -23.11 -5.89
CA ASP A 229 -10.95 -22.81 -4.46
C ASP A 229 -9.68 -22.17 -3.90
N HIS A 230 -9.73 -20.87 -3.68
CA HIS A 230 -8.64 -20.08 -3.09
C HIS A 230 -8.87 -19.73 -1.63
N VAL A 231 -9.95 -20.21 -1.02
CA VAL A 231 -10.33 -19.94 0.35
C VAL A 231 -10.04 -21.15 1.22
N PHE A 232 -9.35 -20.94 2.32
CA PHE A 232 -9.04 -21.96 3.31
C PHE A 232 -9.65 -21.58 4.65
N THR A 233 -10.32 -22.53 5.31
CA THR A 233 -10.99 -22.25 6.58
C THR A 233 -10.11 -22.63 7.78
N GLY A 234 -10.37 -22.01 8.93
CA GLY A 234 -9.71 -22.37 10.18
C GLY A 234 -9.96 -23.82 10.59
N ALA A 235 -11.12 -24.40 10.24
CA ALA A 235 -11.43 -25.80 10.48
C ALA A 235 -10.51 -26.74 9.67
N GLU A 236 -10.35 -26.48 8.38
CA GLU A 236 -9.43 -27.24 7.52
C GLU A 236 -7.98 -27.08 7.97
N LEU A 237 -7.60 -25.88 8.42
CA LEU A 237 -6.25 -25.65 8.94
C LEU A 237 -5.96 -26.46 10.23
N ASN A 238 -6.97 -26.73 11.07
CA ASN A 238 -6.83 -27.58 12.25
C ASN A 238 -6.61 -29.06 11.92
N GLU A 239 -7.04 -29.50 10.73
CA GLU A 239 -6.87 -30.89 10.28
C GLU A 239 -5.46 -31.17 9.74
N LEU A 240 -4.69 -30.12 9.42
CA LEU A 240 -3.34 -30.25 8.86
C LEU A 240 -2.26 -29.99 9.90
N SER A 241 -1.20 -30.78 9.86
CA SER A 241 0.07 -30.45 10.54
C SER A 241 0.76 -29.28 9.86
N ASP A 242 1.76 -28.68 10.52
CA ASP A 242 2.53 -27.58 9.95
C ASP A 242 3.30 -28.01 8.68
N GLU A 243 3.79 -29.23 8.63
CA GLU A 243 4.47 -29.81 7.47
C GLU A 243 3.51 -30.04 6.28
N GLU A 244 2.28 -30.45 6.55
CA GLU A 244 1.25 -30.62 5.52
C GLU A 244 0.77 -29.27 4.99
N PHE A 245 0.52 -28.32 5.89
CA PHE A 245 0.13 -26.97 5.51
C PHE A 245 1.22 -26.28 4.66
N GLN A 246 2.50 -26.48 4.99
CA GLN A 246 3.62 -25.95 4.23
C GLN A 246 3.65 -26.43 2.76
N LYS A 247 2.98 -27.51 2.41
CA LYS A 247 2.90 -28.01 1.03
C LYS A 247 1.80 -27.35 0.20
N VAL A 248 0.74 -26.85 0.86
CA VAL A 248 -0.47 -26.38 0.18
C VAL A 248 -0.74 -24.87 0.32
N PHE A 249 -0.16 -24.19 1.31
CA PHE A 249 -0.47 -22.81 1.65
C PHE A 249 -0.38 -21.83 0.46
N LYS A 250 0.48 -22.08 -0.52
CA LYS A 250 0.63 -21.23 -1.71
C LYS A 250 -0.59 -21.20 -2.63
N GLN A 251 -1.47 -22.18 -2.53
CA GLN A 251 -2.69 -22.26 -3.33
C GLN A 251 -3.75 -21.28 -2.84
N TYR A 252 -3.67 -20.88 -1.57
CA TYR A 252 -4.69 -20.07 -0.93
C TYR A 252 -4.27 -18.61 -0.77
N SER A 253 -5.20 -17.70 -1.03
CA SER A 253 -5.03 -16.26 -0.83
C SER A 253 -6.01 -15.69 0.19
N VAL A 254 -6.98 -16.48 0.65
CA VAL A 254 -8.00 -16.09 1.62
C VAL A 254 -8.10 -17.16 2.70
N TYR A 255 -8.11 -16.70 3.95
CA TYR A 255 -8.29 -17.55 5.14
C TYR A 255 -9.48 -17.04 5.93
N ALA A 256 -10.53 -17.87 6.03
CA ALA A 256 -11.80 -17.55 6.66
C ALA A 256 -11.98 -18.26 8.00
N ARG A 257 -12.70 -17.65 8.95
CA ARG A 257 -12.98 -18.20 10.28
C ARG A 257 -11.74 -18.69 11.02
N VAL A 258 -10.67 -17.91 10.98
CA VAL A 258 -9.39 -18.24 11.60
C VAL A 258 -9.28 -17.70 13.01
N SER A 259 -8.61 -18.47 13.88
CA SER A 259 -8.22 -18.08 15.23
C SER A 259 -6.89 -17.29 15.23
N PRO A 260 -6.52 -16.65 16.36
CA PRO A 260 -5.21 -16.01 16.50
C PRO A 260 -4.02 -16.95 16.24
N GLU A 261 -4.11 -18.20 16.65
CA GLU A 261 -3.09 -19.22 16.42
C GLU A 261 -2.92 -19.54 14.93
N HIS A 262 -4.02 -19.58 14.18
CA HIS A 262 -3.99 -19.78 12.73
C HIS A 262 -3.26 -18.64 12.03
N LYS A 263 -3.46 -17.39 12.46
CA LYS A 263 -2.76 -16.23 11.89
C LYS A 263 -1.24 -16.38 12.04
N VAL A 264 -0.77 -16.83 13.19
CA VAL A 264 0.66 -17.10 13.43
C VAL A 264 1.18 -18.20 12.51
N ARG A 265 0.42 -19.29 12.33
CA ARG A 265 0.80 -20.41 11.43
C ARG A 265 0.92 -19.95 9.98
N ILE A 266 -0.02 -19.13 9.50
CA ILE A 266 -0.01 -18.56 8.15
C ILE A 266 1.24 -17.69 7.94
N VAL A 267 1.52 -16.78 8.88
CA VAL A 267 2.71 -15.93 8.83
C VAL A 267 3.99 -16.77 8.74
N LYS A 268 4.13 -17.77 9.62
CA LYS A 268 5.30 -18.66 9.65
C LYS A 268 5.44 -19.46 8.34
N ALA A 269 4.35 -19.93 7.75
CA ALA A 269 4.39 -20.66 6.49
C ALA A 269 5.02 -19.85 5.37
N TRP A 270 4.66 -18.57 5.24
CA TRP A 270 5.24 -17.65 4.26
C TRP A 270 6.69 -17.29 4.60
N GLN A 271 7.04 -17.10 5.88
CA GLN A 271 8.41 -16.85 6.32
C GLN A 271 9.33 -18.04 6.03
N ASN A 272 8.85 -19.27 6.26
CA ASN A 272 9.59 -20.49 5.95
C ASN A 272 9.85 -20.68 4.44
N ASP A 273 9.00 -20.10 3.60
CA ASP A 273 9.21 -20.04 2.13
C ASP A 273 10.19 -18.92 1.71
N GLY A 274 10.83 -18.26 2.67
CA GLY A 274 11.82 -17.21 2.41
C GLY A 274 11.21 -15.85 2.07
N LYS A 275 9.89 -15.65 2.30
CA LYS A 275 9.22 -14.37 2.07
C LYS A 275 9.35 -13.45 3.29
N VAL A 276 9.34 -12.16 3.03
CA VAL A 276 9.19 -11.11 4.04
C VAL A 276 7.70 -10.84 4.20
N VAL A 277 7.18 -11.01 5.41
CA VAL A 277 5.75 -10.95 5.70
C VAL A 277 5.42 -9.69 6.49
N ALA A 278 4.53 -8.86 5.94
CA ALA A 278 3.85 -7.81 6.68
C ALA A 278 2.47 -8.32 7.14
N MET A 279 2.12 -8.06 8.39
CA MET A 279 0.83 -8.45 8.98
C MET A 279 0.12 -7.23 9.54
N THR A 280 -1.15 -7.06 9.19
CA THR A 280 -1.99 -6.00 9.75
C THR A 280 -2.92 -6.54 10.82
N GLY A 281 -3.22 -5.73 11.83
CA GLY A 281 -4.17 -6.11 12.88
C GLY A 281 -4.58 -4.91 13.74
N ASP A 282 -5.77 -4.99 14.33
CA ASP A 282 -6.36 -3.95 15.16
C ASP A 282 -6.70 -4.41 16.58
N GLY A 283 -6.83 -5.72 16.81
CA GLY A 283 -7.25 -6.32 18.05
C GLY A 283 -6.14 -6.89 18.93
N VAL A 284 -6.48 -7.18 20.17
CA VAL A 284 -5.61 -7.89 21.12
C VAL A 284 -5.25 -9.28 20.57
N ASN A 285 -6.18 -9.92 19.87
CA ASN A 285 -6.01 -11.24 19.27
C ASN A 285 -4.99 -11.27 18.13
N ASP A 286 -4.66 -10.10 17.54
CA ASP A 286 -3.70 -9.99 16.46
C ASP A 286 -2.26 -9.83 16.96
N ALA A 287 -2.07 -9.44 18.21
CA ALA A 287 -0.75 -9.14 18.76
C ALA A 287 0.29 -10.26 18.56
N PRO A 288 -0.03 -11.56 18.74
CA PRO A 288 0.93 -12.64 18.47
C PRO A 288 1.36 -12.72 17.01
N SER A 289 0.44 -12.53 16.06
CA SER A 289 0.75 -12.55 14.62
C SER A 289 1.49 -11.30 14.16
N LEU A 290 1.15 -10.12 14.70
CA LEU A 290 1.87 -8.88 14.47
C LEU A 290 3.33 -9.00 14.91
N LYS A 291 3.56 -9.56 16.09
CA LYS A 291 4.91 -9.76 16.65
C LYS A 291 5.71 -10.85 15.93
N THR A 292 5.04 -11.83 15.32
CA THR A 292 5.68 -12.91 14.55
C THR A 292 6.06 -12.49 13.15
N ALA A 293 5.32 -11.57 12.55
CA ALA A 293 5.59 -11.03 11.22
C ALA A 293 6.96 -10.33 11.17
N ASP A 294 7.52 -10.18 9.98
CA ASP A 294 8.73 -9.39 9.77
C ASP A 294 8.45 -7.89 9.95
N ILE A 295 7.21 -7.47 9.66
CA ILE A 295 6.69 -6.13 9.90
C ILE A 295 5.26 -6.25 10.43
N GLY A 296 5.06 -6.01 11.72
CA GLY A 296 3.74 -5.85 12.31
C GLY A 296 3.19 -4.45 12.06
N ILE A 297 1.95 -4.36 11.60
CA ILE A 297 1.28 -3.09 11.25
C ILE A 297 0.00 -2.97 12.06
N GLY A 298 -0.02 -2.05 13.01
CA GLY A 298 -1.18 -1.74 13.85
C GLY A 298 -2.02 -0.60 13.27
N MET A 299 -3.33 -0.65 13.56
CA MET A 299 -4.25 0.44 13.23
C MET A 299 -4.15 1.56 14.27
N GLY A 300 -4.06 2.81 13.82
CA GLY A 300 -3.87 3.98 14.69
C GLY A 300 -5.17 4.48 15.31
N ILE A 301 -6.27 4.41 14.56
CA ILE A 301 -7.60 4.90 14.98
C ILE A 301 -8.35 3.79 15.70
N THR A 302 -8.56 2.64 15.04
CA THR A 302 -9.35 1.52 15.56
C THR A 302 -8.53 0.53 16.38
N GLY A 303 -7.21 0.55 16.26
CA GLY A 303 -6.31 -0.39 16.93
C GLY A 303 -6.27 -0.22 18.44
N THR A 304 -6.24 -1.36 19.14
CA THR A 304 -6.01 -1.40 20.61
C THR A 304 -4.57 -1.02 20.94
N GLU A 305 -4.34 -0.54 22.17
CA GLU A 305 -2.97 -0.24 22.64
C GLU A 305 -2.08 -1.49 22.61
N VAL A 306 -2.66 -2.69 22.77
CA VAL A 306 -1.93 -3.96 22.69
C VAL A 306 -1.47 -4.24 21.24
N SER A 307 -2.34 -4.05 20.25
CA SER A 307 -1.95 -4.22 18.84
C SER A 307 -0.92 -3.18 18.40
N LYS A 308 -1.08 -1.93 18.79
CA LYS A 308 -0.11 -0.85 18.53
C LYS A 308 1.25 -1.16 19.18
N GLY A 309 1.26 -1.60 20.43
CA GLY A 309 2.48 -1.96 21.17
C GLY A 309 3.20 -3.21 20.64
N ALA A 310 2.49 -4.10 19.93
CA ALA A 310 3.04 -5.28 19.27
C ALA A 310 3.55 -5.00 17.84
N SER A 311 3.29 -3.82 17.30
CA SER A 311 3.54 -3.46 15.91
C SER A 311 4.84 -2.69 15.74
N ASP A 312 5.48 -2.86 14.57
CA ASP A 312 6.65 -2.09 14.15
C ASP A 312 6.24 -0.76 13.50
N MET A 313 5.05 -0.70 12.92
CA MET A 313 4.47 0.46 12.27
C MET A 313 3.00 0.64 12.67
N VAL A 314 2.57 1.88 12.82
CA VAL A 314 1.17 2.23 13.11
C VAL A 314 0.63 3.13 12.01
N LEU A 315 -0.51 2.73 11.41
CA LEU A 315 -1.19 3.51 10.37
C LEU A 315 -2.06 4.60 11.00
N ALA A 316 -1.73 5.86 10.79
CA ALA A 316 -2.48 6.98 11.35
C ALA A 316 -3.90 7.14 10.76
N ASP A 317 -4.14 6.59 9.58
CA ASP A 317 -5.39 6.69 8.81
C ASP A 317 -6.15 5.35 8.69
N ASP A 318 -5.63 4.28 9.27
CA ASP A 318 -6.17 2.91 9.17
C ASP A 318 -6.43 2.48 7.71
N ASN A 319 -5.62 2.94 6.76
CA ASN A 319 -5.83 2.69 5.35
C ASN A 319 -4.78 1.74 4.76
N PHE A 320 -5.22 0.62 4.19
CA PHE A 320 -4.35 -0.34 3.52
C PHE A 320 -3.53 0.29 2.39
N ALA A 321 -4.08 1.28 1.67
CA ALA A 321 -3.36 1.99 0.62
C ALA A 321 -2.08 2.69 1.13
N THR A 322 -2.08 3.15 2.38
CA THR A 322 -0.92 3.77 3.00
C THR A 322 0.24 2.78 3.20
N ILE A 323 -0.05 1.49 3.37
CA ILE A 323 0.99 0.44 3.40
C ILE A 323 1.72 0.38 2.06
N ILE A 324 1.00 0.47 0.96
CA ILE A 324 1.59 0.41 -0.38
C ILE A 324 2.47 1.64 -0.65
N VAL A 325 2.05 2.81 -0.18
CA VAL A 325 2.89 4.03 -0.20
C VAL A 325 4.15 3.84 0.65
N ALA A 326 4.03 3.23 1.83
CA ALA A 326 5.18 2.92 2.69
C ALA A 326 6.16 1.93 2.02
N VAL A 327 5.66 0.95 1.26
CA VAL A 327 6.50 0.04 0.47
C VAL A 327 7.27 0.82 -0.62
N GLU A 328 6.62 1.73 -1.33
CA GLU A 328 7.27 2.58 -2.33
C GLU A 328 8.38 3.42 -1.71
N GLU A 329 8.09 4.10 -0.60
CA GLU A 329 9.07 4.89 0.15
C GLU A 329 10.23 4.03 0.66
N GLY A 330 9.95 2.85 1.20
CA GLY A 330 10.98 1.90 1.64
C GLY A 330 11.89 1.44 0.50
N ARG A 331 11.34 1.15 -0.67
CA ARG A 331 12.12 0.82 -1.88
C ARG A 331 12.99 1.99 -2.32
N LYS A 332 12.45 3.21 -2.30
CA LYS A 332 13.19 4.44 -2.61
C LYS A 332 14.36 4.65 -1.63
N VAL A 333 14.11 4.56 -0.34
CA VAL A 333 15.14 4.72 0.70
C VAL A 333 16.26 3.70 0.53
N PHE A 334 15.92 2.43 0.33
CA PHE A 334 16.93 1.39 0.10
C PHE A 334 17.74 1.65 -1.16
N SER A 335 17.11 2.01 -2.28
CA SER A 335 17.79 2.37 -3.52
C SER A 335 18.73 3.56 -3.33
N ASN A 336 18.31 4.58 -2.57
CA ASN A 336 19.12 5.75 -2.30
C ASN A 336 20.34 5.43 -1.42
N ILE A 337 20.19 4.54 -0.44
CA ILE A 337 21.32 4.02 0.35
C ILE A 337 22.30 3.28 -0.58
N GLN A 338 21.81 2.43 -1.49
CA GLN A 338 22.66 1.77 -2.47
C GLN A 338 23.45 2.77 -3.34
N LYS A 339 22.78 3.84 -3.81
CA LYS A 339 23.43 4.90 -4.62
C LYS A 339 24.54 5.61 -3.85
N SER A 340 24.28 5.98 -2.59
CA SER A 340 25.30 6.61 -1.75
C SER A 340 26.47 5.67 -1.47
N ILE A 341 26.21 4.40 -1.18
CA ILE A 341 27.24 3.37 -0.99
C ILE A 341 28.05 3.18 -2.28
N GLN A 342 27.39 3.02 -3.42
CA GLN A 342 28.04 2.85 -4.72
C GLN A 342 28.94 4.05 -5.04
N TYR A 343 28.45 5.26 -4.81
CA TYR A 343 29.20 6.49 -5.03
C TYR A 343 30.47 6.54 -4.19
N LEU A 344 30.33 6.44 -2.86
CA LEU A 344 31.45 6.53 -1.93
C LEU A 344 32.47 5.40 -2.11
N LEU A 345 32.01 4.16 -2.27
CA LEU A 345 32.91 3.03 -2.42
C LEU A 345 33.63 3.01 -3.76
N SER A 346 32.99 3.45 -4.86
CA SER A 346 33.70 3.57 -6.15
C SER A 346 34.75 4.68 -6.13
N ALA A 347 34.48 5.79 -5.43
CA ALA A 347 35.45 6.85 -5.19
C ALA A 347 36.65 6.37 -4.38
N ASN A 348 36.39 5.76 -3.23
CA ASN A 348 37.46 5.23 -2.36
C ASN A 348 38.26 4.11 -3.04
N MET A 349 37.60 3.26 -3.85
CA MET A 349 38.30 2.23 -4.61
C MET A 349 39.25 2.83 -5.64
N ALA A 350 38.83 3.93 -6.31
CA ALA A 350 39.73 4.66 -7.21
C ALA A 350 40.92 5.24 -6.48
N GLU A 351 40.71 5.86 -5.32
CA GLU A 351 41.81 6.40 -4.49
C GLU A 351 42.79 5.31 -4.07
N VAL A 352 42.28 4.18 -3.58
CA VAL A 352 43.15 3.04 -3.18
C VAL A 352 43.95 2.53 -4.36
N PHE A 353 43.34 2.36 -5.54
CA PHE A 353 44.04 1.90 -6.74
C PHE A 353 45.10 2.91 -7.22
N ILE A 354 44.78 4.21 -7.21
CA ILE A 354 45.72 5.27 -7.56
C ILE A 354 46.94 5.23 -6.63
N ILE A 355 46.73 5.22 -5.32
CA ILE A 355 47.81 5.18 -4.32
C ILE A 355 48.62 3.89 -4.42
N PHE A 356 47.94 2.73 -4.62
CA PHE A 356 48.62 1.45 -4.79
C PHE A 356 49.55 1.46 -6.01
N LEU A 357 49.05 1.88 -7.17
CA LEU A 357 49.85 1.96 -8.39
C LEU A 357 50.92 3.02 -8.30
N ALA A 358 50.64 4.18 -7.72
CA ALA A 358 51.60 5.22 -7.47
C ALA A 358 52.78 4.71 -6.61
N THR A 359 52.46 4.00 -5.53
CA THR A 359 53.47 3.39 -4.65
C THR A 359 54.30 2.32 -5.38
N LEU A 360 53.64 1.46 -6.16
CA LEU A 360 54.31 0.38 -6.92
C LEU A 360 55.30 0.92 -7.95
N PHE A 361 54.95 2.01 -8.63
CA PHE A 361 55.78 2.60 -9.67
C PHE A 361 56.67 3.76 -9.18
N GLY A 362 56.59 4.12 -7.89
CA GLY A 362 57.36 5.23 -7.32
C GLY A 362 56.89 6.60 -7.81
N TRP A 363 55.60 6.74 -8.15
CA TRP A 363 54.98 8.00 -8.53
C TRP A 363 54.41 8.73 -7.32
N ASP A 364 54.41 10.06 -7.38
CA ASP A 364 53.76 10.91 -6.39
C ASP A 364 52.58 11.63 -7.08
N VAL A 365 51.43 10.98 -7.08
CA VAL A 365 50.25 11.40 -7.86
C VAL A 365 49.33 12.31 -7.05
N LEU A 366 49.18 12.03 -5.75
CA LEU A 366 48.24 12.72 -4.85
C LEU A 366 48.88 12.95 -3.48
N GLN A 367 48.67 14.13 -2.91
CA GLN A 367 49.05 14.43 -1.54
C GLN A 367 47.96 14.04 -0.55
N PRO A 368 48.28 13.74 0.72
CA PRO A 368 47.29 13.41 1.74
C PRO A 368 46.18 14.47 1.91
N VAL A 369 46.53 15.75 1.76
CA VAL A 369 45.58 16.86 1.85
C VAL A 369 44.54 16.82 0.73
N HIS A 370 44.91 16.33 -0.46
CA HIS A 370 43.98 16.16 -1.60
C HIS A 370 42.91 15.11 -1.28
N LEU A 371 43.33 13.95 -0.78
CA LEU A 371 42.42 12.88 -0.38
C LEU A 371 41.50 13.32 0.75
N LEU A 372 42.06 14.00 1.75
CA LEU A 372 41.26 14.52 2.87
C LEU A 372 40.17 15.49 2.40
N TRP A 373 40.52 16.42 1.49
CA TRP A 373 39.59 17.39 0.96
C TRP A 373 38.50 16.73 0.11
N ILE A 374 38.86 15.82 -0.75
CA ILE A 374 37.91 15.11 -1.62
C ILE A 374 36.93 14.32 -0.74
N ASN A 375 37.43 13.49 0.16
CA ASN A 375 36.57 12.66 1.02
C ASN A 375 35.68 13.47 1.96
N LEU A 376 36.19 14.55 2.54
CA LEU A 376 35.45 15.34 3.53
C LEU A 376 34.46 16.34 2.90
N VAL A 377 34.83 16.95 1.77
CA VAL A 377 34.05 18.05 1.16
C VAL A 377 33.42 17.63 -0.15
N THR A 378 34.23 17.17 -1.11
CA THR A 378 33.77 16.94 -2.48
C THR A 378 32.79 15.75 -2.55
N ASP A 379 33.05 14.67 -1.81
CA ASP A 379 32.23 13.46 -1.85
C ASP A 379 31.04 13.51 -0.89
N THR A 380 31.15 14.18 0.23
CA THR A 380 30.12 14.21 1.27
C THR A 380 28.82 14.87 0.76
N LEU A 381 28.94 16.03 0.09
CA LEU A 381 27.76 16.77 -0.37
C LEU A 381 26.92 15.99 -1.40
N PRO A 382 27.52 15.41 -2.47
CA PRO A 382 26.80 14.57 -3.40
C PRO A 382 26.22 13.30 -2.76
N ALA A 383 26.96 12.65 -1.84
CA ALA A 383 26.50 11.45 -1.14
C ALA A 383 25.23 11.71 -0.32
N ILE A 384 25.17 12.83 0.42
CA ILE A 384 23.99 13.24 1.16
C ILE A 384 22.83 13.52 0.19
N ALA A 385 23.11 14.22 -0.91
CA ALA A 385 22.08 14.56 -1.91
C ALA A 385 21.50 13.31 -2.60
N LEU A 386 22.31 12.27 -2.84
CA LEU A 386 21.85 10.99 -3.37
C LEU A 386 20.93 10.26 -2.39
N GLY A 387 21.12 10.46 -1.08
CA GLY A 387 20.24 9.89 -0.05
C GLY A 387 18.78 10.38 -0.09
N VAL A 388 18.53 11.51 -0.74
CA VAL A 388 17.19 12.09 -0.93
C VAL A 388 16.75 12.12 -2.40
N GLU A 389 17.32 11.26 -3.23
CA GLU A 389 16.94 11.13 -4.65
C GLU A 389 15.47 10.70 -4.78
N PRO A 390 14.68 11.29 -5.69
CA PRO A 390 13.34 10.83 -5.99
C PRO A 390 13.32 9.37 -6.46
N ALA A 391 12.21 8.67 -6.20
CA ALA A 391 12.04 7.29 -6.66
C ALA A 391 12.30 7.15 -8.17
N GLU A 392 12.96 6.06 -8.54
CA GLU A 392 13.16 5.74 -9.96
C GLU A 392 11.81 5.41 -10.62
N PRO A 393 11.60 5.81 -11.88
CA PRO A 393 10.40 5.45 -12.60
C PRO A 393 10.22 3.93 -12.64
N GLY A 394 9.03 3.45 -12.27
CA GLY A 394 8.72 2.02 -12.27
C GLY A 394 9.20 1.25 -11.03
N ILE A 395 9.58 1.91 -9.94
CA ILE A 395 10.05 1.23 -8.71
C ILE A 395 9.02 0.24 -8.15
N MET A 396 7.73 0.48 -8.39
CA MET A 396 6.62 -0.38 -7.98
C MET A 396 6.26 -1.46 -9.03
N THR A 397 7.03 -1.60 -10.09
CA THR A 397 6.91 -2.73 -11.03
C THR A 397 8.00 -3.77 -10.83
N HIS A 398 8.92 -3.52 -9.91
CA HIS A 398 10.00 -4.42 -9.60
C HIS A 398 9.55 -5.51 -8.62
N LYS A 399 10.12 -6.71 -8.74
CA LYS A 399 9.87 -7.79 -7.78
C LYS A 399 10.45 -7.45 -6.41
N PRO A 400 9.85 -7.94 -5.32
CA PRO A 400 10.41 -7.80 -3.99
C PRO A 400 11.80 -8.44 -3.90
N ARG A 401 12.68 -7.81 -3.14
CA ARG A 401 13.99 -8.40 -2.82
C ARG A 401 13.82 -9.60 -1.90
N GLY A 402 14.69 -10.59 -2.07
CA GLY A 402 14.73 -11.75 -1.19
C GLY A 402 15.16 -11.39 0.24
N ARG A 403 14.83 -12.24 1.20
CA ARG A 403 15.15 -12.06 2.63
C ARG A 403 16.65 -11.92 2.92
N GLN A 404 17.52 -12.50 2.07
CA GLN A 404 18.98 -12.45 2.21
C GLN A 404 19.64 -11.36 1.36
N SER A 405 18.86 -10.48 0.71
CA SER A 405 19.43 -9.43 -0.12
C SER A 405 20.21 -8.40 0.71
N ASN A 406 21.28 -7.88 0.12
CA ASN A 406 22.17 -6.88 0.71
C ASN A 406 22.33 -5.66 -0.20
N PHE A 407 23.03 -4.64 0.27
CA PHE A 407 23.23 -3.39 -0.47
C PHE A 407 24.12 -3.54 -1.73
N PHE A 408 24.84 -4.63 -1.87
CA PHE A 408 25.72 -4.90 -3.01
C PHE A 408 25.04 -5.68 -4.13
N ASP A 409 23.81 -6.15 -3.90
CA ASP A 409 23.03 -6.88 -4.90
C ASP A 409 22.54 -5.96 -6.03
N GLY A 410 21.91 -6.55 -7.03
CA GLY A 410 21.38 -5.77 -8.16
C GLY A 410 22.46 -5.13 -9.03
N GLY A 411 23.69 -5.69 -9.06
CA GLY A 411 24.80 -5.22 -9.88
C GLY A 411 25.63 -4.09 -9.26
N VAL A 412 25.30 -3.65 -8.04
CA VAL A 412 26.01 -2.55 -7.35
C VAL A 412 27.48 -2.88 -7.13
N PHE A 413 27.81 -4.11 -6.68
CA PHE A 413 29.20 -4.51 -6.49
C PHE A 413 30.01 -4.42 -7.78
N GLY A 414 29.49 -4.97 -8.87
CA GLY A 414 30.14 -4.86 -10.19
C GLY A 414 30.31 -3.42 -10.65
N ALA A 415 29.32 -2.58 -10.39
CA ALA A 415 29.39 -1.15 -10.69
C ALA A 415 30.50 -0.44 -9.90
N ILE A 416 30.63 -0.69 -8.61
CA ILE A 416 31.70 -0.14 -7.77
C ILE A 416 33.06 -0.51 -8.37
N MET A 417 33.27 -1.77 -8.74
CA MET A 417 34.56 -2.26 -9.25
C MET A 417 34.94 -1.61 -10.59
N TYR A 418 34.09 -1.66 -11.61
CA TYR A 418 34.45 -1.11 -12.92
C TYR A 418 34.54 0.42 -12.91
N GLN A 419 33.68 1.08 -12.12
CA GLN A 419 33.68 2.54 -11.99
C GLN A 419 34.95 3.02 -11.27
N GLY A 420 35.39 2.34 -10.20
CA GLY A 420 36.64 2.62 -9.53
C GLY A 420 37.83 2.44 -10.45
N VAL A 421 37.88 1.39 -11.26
CA VAL A 421 38.92 1.16 -12.26
C VAL A 421 38.96 2.27 -13.33
N PHE A 422 37.80 2.66 -13.87
CA PHE A 422 37.73 3.73 -14.86
C PHE A 422 38.23 5.07 -14.32
N GLN A 423 37.84 5.43 -13.10
CA GLN A 423 38.31 6.64 -12.43
C GLN A 423 39.84 6.61 -12.26
N THR A 424 40.38 5.47 -11.81
CA THR A 424 41.82 5.27 -11.67
C THR A 424 42.56 5.51 -12.98
N ILE A 425 42.09 4.86 -14.06
CA ILE A 425 42.74 4.99 -15.38
C ILE A 425 42.68 6.44 -15.87
N LEU A 426 41.57 7.11 -15.72
CA LEU A 426 41.40 8.50 -16.18
C LEU A 426 42.30 9.47 -15.41
N VAL A 427 42.39 9.34 -14.08
CA VAL A 427 43.27 10.19 -13.26
C VAL A 427 44.75 9.97 -13.61
N LEU A 428 45.17 8.70 -13.71
CA LEU A 428 46.56 8.38 -14.08
C LEU A 428 46.88 8.79 -15.52
N ALA A 429 45.91 8.71 -16.45
CA ALA A 429 46.13 9.18 -17.82
C ALA A 429 46.34 10.69 -17.88
N VAL A 430 45.56 11.46 -17.12
CA VAL A 430 45.70 12.92 -17.06
C VAL A 430 47.00 13.31 -16.34
N TYR A 431 47.38 12.60 -15.27
CA TYR A 431 48.68 12.75 -14.61
C TYR A 431 49.82 12.50 -15.60
N GLY A 432 49.77 11.39 -16.34
CA GLY A 432 50.76 11.05 -17.35
C GLY A 432 50.81 12.06 -18.50
N TRP A 433 49.69 12.61 -18.91
CA TRP A 433 49.61 13.70 -19.89
C TRP A 433 50.44 14.91 -19.41
N GLY A 434 50.27 15.34 -18.17
CA GLY A 434 51.04 16.45 -17.59
C GLY A 434 52.53 16.21 -17.58
N LEU A 435 52.99 14.97 -17.45
CA LEU A 435 54.42 14.60 -17.50
C LEU A 435 54.96 14.53 -18.94
N VAL A 436 54.16 14.05 -19.90
CA VAL A 436 54.61 13.84 -21.29
C VAL A 436 54.55 15.12 -22.12
N PHE A 437 53.60 16.01 -21.82
CA PHE A 437 53.42 17.28 -22.51
C PHE A 437 53.60 18.47 -21.56
N PRO A 438 54.82 18.66 -21.00
CA PRO A 438 55.06 19.69 -20.01
C PRO A 438 55.06 21.09 -20.64
N GLU A 439 54.52 22.05 -19.91
CA GLU A 439 54.56 23.48 -20.30
C GLU A 439 55.64 24.24 -19.57
N HIS A 440 56.27 23.64 -18.55
CA HIS A 440 57.40 24.19 -17.83
C HIS A 440 58.70 23.41 -18.14
N HIS A 441 59.84 23.95 -17.71
CA HIS A 441 61.15 23.38 -18.04
C HIS A 441 61.83 22.70 -16.85
N THR A 442 61.41 22.98 -15.61
CA THR A 442 61.98 22.36 -14.42
C THR A 442 61.18 21.13 -14.01
N GLN A 443 61.87 20.09 -13.57
CA GLN A 443 61.20 18.84 -13.13
C GLN A 443 60.22 19.07 -11.97
N ALA A 444 60.52 20.01 -11.07
CA ALA A 444 59.68 20.36 -9.95
C ALA A 444 58.35 21.00 -10.40
N GLU A 445 58.39 21.91 -11.38
CA GLU A 445 57.17 22.55 -11.93
C GLU A 445 56.33 21.57 -12.74
N ILE A 446 56.99 20.74 -13.56
CA ILE A 446 56.32 19.68 -14.35
C ILE A 446 55.56 18.73 -13.43
N HIS A 447 56.22 18.32 -12.35
CA HIS A 447 55.62 17.43 -11.36
C HIS A 447 54.47 18.12 -10.60
N ALA A 448 54.64 19.38 -10.19
CA ALA A 448 53.59 20.16 -9.53
C ALA A 448 52.35 20.32 -10.39
N ASP A 449 52.51 20.56 -11.71
CA ASP A 449 51.42 20.62 -12.66
C ASP A 449 50.68 19.28 -12.82
N ALA A 450 51.45 18.19 -12.99
CA ALA A 450 50.88 16.86 -13.15
C ALA A 450 50.11 16.42 -11.90
N LEU A 451 50.61 16.72 -10.71
CA LEU A 451 49.95 16.47 -9.44
C LEU A 451 48.67 17.30 -9.28
N THR A 452 48.71 18.58 -9.67
CA THR A 452 47.51 19.45 -9.66
C THR A 452 46.46 18.95 -10.64
N MET A 453 46.88 18.54 -11.85
CA MET A 453 45.99 17.95 -12.85
C MET A 453 45.34 16.67 -12.33
N ALA A 454 46.06 15.78 -11.66
CA ALA A 454 45.52 14.57 -11.05
C ALA A 454 44.49 14.89 -9.97
N PHE A 455 44.79 15.82 -9.07
CA PHE A 455 43.87 16.27 -8.03
C PHE A 455 42.60 16.90 -8.58
N ALA A 456 42.73 17.83 -9.53
CA ALA A 456 41.59 18.47 -10.19
C ALA A 456 40.74 17.45 -10.94
N THR A 457 41.37 16.51 -11.65
CA THR A 457 40.65 15.44 -12.38
C THR A 457 39.92 14.52 -11.42
N LEU A 458 40.53 14.06 -10.34
CA LEU A 458 39.85 13.20 -9.36
C LEU A 458 38.66 13.90 -8.75
N GLY A 459 38.79 15.16 -8.32
CA GLY A 459 37.66 15.91 -7.75
C GLY A 459 36.52 16.14 -8.75
N LEU A 460 36.83 16.51 -10.00
CA LEU A 460 35.82 16.71 -11.05
C LEU A 460 35.15 15.40 -11.47
N ILE A 461 35.91 14.29 -11.54
CA ILE A 461 35.38 12.96 -11.80
C ILE A 461 34.34 12.61 -10.74
N GLN A 462 34.59 12.85 -9.45
CA GLN A 462 33.64 12.55 -8.39
C GLN A 462 32.32 13.30 -8.60
N LEU A 463 32.37 14.60 -8.91
CA LEU A 463 31.17 15.40 -9.16
C LEU A 463 30.38 14.91 -10.38
N LEU A 464 31.06 14.56 -11.47
CA LEU A 464 30.41 14.03 -12.67
C LEU A 464 29.92 12.61 -12.47
N HIS A 465 30.67 11.79 -11.72
CA HIS A 465 30.31 10.42 -11.40
C HIS A 465 29.07 10.34 -10.51
N ALA A 466 28.81 11.34 -9.66
CA ALA A 466 27.59 11.43 -8.88
C ALA A 466 26.32 11.37 -9.74
N PHE A 467 26.37 11.88 -10.98
CA PHE A 467 25.26 11.69 -11.94
C PHE A 467 25.12 10.25 -12.41
N ASN A 468 26.25 9.54 -12.59
CA ASN A 468 26.24 8.16 -13.07
C ASN A 468 25.56 7.20 -12.09
N VAL A 469 25.69 7.44 -10.79
CA VAL A 469 25.17 6.55 -9.74
C VAL A 469 23.68 6.78 -9.43
N LYS A 470 23.02 7.72 -10.09
CA LYS A 470 21.57 7.92 -9.96
C LYS A 470 20.75 6.68 -10.36
N SER A 471 21.30 5.80 -11.16
CA SER A 471 20.79 4.46 -11.41
C SER A 471 21.93 3.51 -11.80
N VAL A 472 21.81 2.23 -11.46
CA VAL A 472 22.82 1.21 -11.81
C VAL A 472 22.79 0.90 -13.31
N TYR A 473 21.61 0.79 -13.90
CA TYR A 473 21.41 0.35 -15.29
C TYR A 473 20.81 1.39 -16.21
N GLN A 474 19.96 2.27 -15.71
CA GLN A 474 19.30 3.27 -16.53
C GLN A 474 20.26 4.42 -16.88
N SER A 475 20.11 4.96 -18.09
CA SER A 475 20.84 6.15 -18.49
C SER A 475 20.46 7.34 -17.62
N VAL A 476 21.47 8.14 -17.25
CA VAL A 476 21.25 9.37 -16.49
C VAL A 476 20.28 10.34 -17.17
N PHE A 477 20.25 10.34 -18.51
CA PHE A 477 19.32 11.16 -19.30
C PHE A 477 17.88 10.68 -19.17
N LYS A 478 17.65 9.38 -19.00
CA LYS A 478 16.30 8.81 -18.80
C LYS A 478 15.81 9.01 -17.36
N VAL A 479 16.69 8.85 -16.38
CA VAL A 479 16.37 9.10 -14.97
C VAL A 479 16.08 10.56 -14.69
N GLY A 480 16.73 11.47 -15.43
CA GLY A 480 16.59 12.92 -15.30
C GLY A 480 17.67 13.57 -14.47
N LEU A 481 18.45 14.43 -15.13
CA LEU A 481 19.63 15.08 -14.53
C LEU A 481 19.26 15.96 -13.33
N PHE A 482 18.16 16.70 -13.39
CA PHE A 482 17.83 17.79 -12.47
C PHE A 482 16.58 17.54 -11.60
N ARG A 483 16.11 16.30 -11.49
CA ARG A 483 14.94 15.95 -10.69
C ARG A 483 15.12 16.17 -9.19
N ASN A 484 16.36 16.03 -8.70
CA ASN A 484 16.70 16.16 -7.28
C ASN A 484 17.15 17.60 -6.99
N LYS A 485 16.31 18.39 -6.31
CA LYS A 485 16.62 19.77 -5.96
C LYS A 485 17.85 19.89 -5.05
N THR A 486 18.02 18.99 -4.08
CA THR A 486 19.16 18.97 -3.16
C THR A 486 20.45 18.69 -3.94
N PHE A 487 20.43 17.74 -4.85
CA PHE A 487 21.56 17.42 -5.72
C PHE A 487 21.96 18.60 -6.62
N ASN A 488 20.98 19.31 -7.16
CA ASN A 488 21.20 20.49 -8.01
C ASN A 488 21.90 21.64 -7.29
N TRP A 489 21.84 21.70 -5.96
CA TRP A 489 22.61 22.63 -5.14
C TRP A 489 23.92 22.04 -4.65
N ALA A 490 23.93 20.75 -4.28
CA ALA A 490 25.11 20.09 -3.73
C ALA A 490 26.27 20.05 -4.73
N ILE A 491 26.02 19.72 -6.00
CA ILE A 491 27.07 19.63 -7.03
C ILE A 491 27.74 20.97 -7.30
N PRO A 492 27.04 22.08 -7.58
CA PRO A 492 27.69 23.39 -7.78
C PRO A 492 28.44 23.87 -6.54
N VAL A 493 27.91 23.65 -5.33
CA VAL A 493 28.61 24.03 -4.10
C VAL A 493 29.91 23.24 -3.95
N ALA A 494 29.86 21.92 -4.13
CA ALA A 494 31.07 21.08 -4.08
C ALA A 494 32.09 21.47 -5.17
N PHE A 495 31.59 21.80 -6.38
CA PHE A 495 32.46 22.30 -7.46
C PHE A 495 33.18 23.61 -7.08
N VAL A 496 32.44 24.60 -6.54
CA VAL A 496 33.01 25.88 -6.09
C VAL A 496 34.05 25.66 -5.01
N LEU A 497 33.78 24.79 -4.04
CA LEU A 497 34.69 24.46 -2.95
C LEU A 497 35.94 23.75 -3.46
N LEU A 498 35.83 22.86 -4.43
CA LEU A 498 36.97 22.20 -5.09
C LEU A 498 37.80 23.24 -5.86
N MET A 499 37.17 24.07 -6.69
CA MET A 499 37.87 25.07 -7.47
C MET A 499 38.57 26.11 -6.60
N ALA A 500 38.01 26.45 -5.45
CA ALA A 500 38.62 27.37 -4.50
C ALA A 500 39.99 26.90 -4.04
N THR A 501 40.20 25.58 -3.86
CA THR A 501 41.52 25.03 -3.45
C THR A 501 42.61 25.20 -4.53
N ILE A 502 42.21 25.31 -5.80
CA ILE A 502 43.12 25.36 -6.94
C ILE A 502 43.34 26.80 -7.41
N VAL A 503 42.30 27.63 -7.41
CA VAL A 503 42.31 28.94 -8.07
C VAL A 503 42.55 30.08 -7.09
N VAL A 504 42.13 29.95 -5.81
CA VAL A 504 42.22 31.06 -4.85
C VAL A 504 43.67 31.22 -4.36
N PRO A 505 44.25 32.40 -4.52
CA PRO A 505 45.63 32.68 -4.01
C PRO A 505 45.70 32.45 -2.50
N GLY A 506 46.77 31.76 -2.06
CA GLY A 506 46.99 31.38 -0.68
C GLY A 506 46.56 29.95 -0.34
N PHE A 507 45.53 29.41 -0.96
CA PHE A 507 45.18 28.00 -0.82
C PHE A 507 46.14 27.07 -1.58
N ASN A 508 46.73 27.53 -2.70
CA ASN A 508 47.70 26.75 -3.49
C ASN A 508 48.87 26.25 -2.63
N ASN A 509 49.36 27.04 -1.71
CA ASN A 509 50.47 26.58 -0.81
C ASN A 509 49.99 25.53 0.17
N LEU A 510 48.73 25.63 0.65
CA LEU A 510 48.16 24.65 1.58
C LEU A 510 47.87 23.31 0.89
N PHE A 511 47.38 23.37 -0.34
CA PHE A 511 47.00 22.20 -1.13
C PHE A 511 48.12 21.72 -2.07
N HIS A 512 49.26 22.37 -2.07
CA HIS A 512 50.39 22.04 -2.95
C HIS A 512 50.03 21.98 -4.43
N VAL A 513 49.22 22.93 -4.90
CA VAL A 513 48.75 23.00 -6.27
C VAL A 513 49.40 24.15 -7.03
N SER A 514 49.59 23.96 -8.34
CA SER A 514 50.13 24.96 -9.26
C SER A 514 49.01 25.61 -10.07
N HIS A 515 49.31 26.71 -10.75
CA HIS A 515 48.43 27.31 -11.72
C HIS A 515 48.48 26.52 -13.03
N LEU A 516 47.34 26.01 -13.47
CA LEU A 516 47.19 25.27 -14.72
C LEU A 516 46.94 26.20 -15.89
N SER A 517 47.53 25.90 -17.03
CA SER A 517 47.27 26.56 -18.30
C SER A 517 45.92 26.16 -18.87
N LEU A 518 45.49 26.85 -19.92
CA LEU A 518 44.23 26.52 -20.64
C LEU A 518 44.28 25.10 -21.23
N THR A 519 45.42 24.67 -21.77
CA THR A 519 45.62 23.32 -22.34
C THR A 519 45.55 22.25 -21.29
N GLN A 520 46.16 22.48 -20.11
CA GLN A 520 46.12 21.59 -18.97
C GLN A 520 44.69 21.47 -18.40
N TRP A 521 43.95 22.58 -18.28
CA TRP A 521 42.56 22.57 -17.90
C TRP A 521 41.69 21.81 -18.90
N LEU A 522 41.95 21.96 -20.20
CA LEU A 522 41.24 21.22 -21.23
C LEU A 522 41.43 19.70 -21.06
N ALA A 523 42.67 19.27 -20.81
CA ALA A 523 42.97 17.87 -20.56
C ALA A 523 42.23 17.34 -19.29
N VAL A 524 42.21 18.13 -18.22
CA VAL A 524 41.50 17.82 -16.99
C VAL A 524 39.98 17.68 -17.23
N ILE A 525 39.39 18.63 -17.92
CA ILE A 525 37.94 18.65 -18.23
C ILE A 525 37.57 17.45 -19.11
N VAL A 526 38.30 17.21 -20.20
CA VAL A 526 38.06 16.09 -21.10
C VAL A 526 38.23 14.76 -20.37
N GLY A 527 39.33 14.59 -19.62
CA GLY A 527 39.55 13.38 -18.83
C GLY A 527 38.48 13.12 -17.80
N SER A 528 38.00 14.17 -17.13
CA SER A 528 36.93 14.04 -16.14
C SER A 528 35.57 13.71 -16.79
N PHE A 529 35.24 14.31 -17.94
CA PHE A 529 33.99 14.06 -18.63
C PHE A 529 33.88 12.64 -19.22
N LEU A 530 35.01 12.05 -19.58
CA LEU A 530 35.07 10.68 -20.10
C LEU A 530 34.45 9.65 -19.16
N ILE A 531 34.44 9.88 -17.83
CA ILE A 531 33.80 8.96 -16.89
C ILE A 531 32.30 8.79 -17.20
N VAL A 532 31.64 9.87 -17.56
CA VAL A 532 30.20 9.81 -17.92
C VAL A 532 30.01 8.96 -19.18
N VAL A 533 30.84 9.20 -20.20
CA VAL A 533 30.75 8.47 -21.48
C VAL A 533 31.02 6.99 -21.28
N LEU A 534 32.08 6.63 -20.55
CA LEU A 534 32.46 5.23 -20.31
C LEU A 534 31.38 4.48 -19.50
N VAL A 535 30.87 5.10 -18.45
CA VAL A 535 29.83 4.47 -17.61
C VAL A 535 28.52 4.34 -18.40
N GLU A 536 28.10 5.34 -19.16
CA GLU A 536 26.90 5.24 -20.01
C GLU A 536 27.05 4.15 -21.10
N LEU A 537 28.23 3.98 -21.66
CA LEU A 537 28.51 2.91 -22.60
C LEU A 537 28.35 1.52 -21.93
N VAL A 538 28.93 1.33 -20.73
CA VAL A 538 28.77 0.07 -19.99
C VAL A 538 27.30 -0.18 -19.67
N LYS A 539 26.55 0.81 -19.20
CA LYS A 539 25.11 0.69 -18.94
C LYS A 539 24.34 0.34 -20.21
N ALA A 540 24.69 0.92 -21.36
CA ALA A 540 24.06 0.59 -22.64
C ALA A 540 24.29 -0.88 -23.02
N ILE A 541 25.51 -1.38 -22.85
CA ILE A 541 25.87 -2.79 -23.09
C ILE A 541 25.10 -3.70 -22.12
N GLN A 542 25.04 -3.36 -20.83
CA GLN A 542 24.33 -4.15 -19.83
C GLN A 542 22.84 -4.25 -20.13
N ARG A 543 22.21 -3.14 -20.55
CA ARG A 543 20.79 -3.16 -21.02
C ARG A 543 20.60 -4.02 -22.27
N ALA A 544 21.51 -3.92 -23.23
CA ALA A 544 21.46 -4.75 -24.43
C ALA A 544 21.59 -6.26 -24.13
N LEU A 545 22.28 -6.61 -23.04
CA LEU A 545 22.42 -7.98 -22.54
C LEU A 545 21.26 -8.41 -21.61
N GLY A 546 20.27 -7.55 -21.39
CA GLY A 546 19.10 -7.84 -20.54
C GLY A 546 19.35 -7.83 -19.03
N LYS A 547 20.52 -7.42 -18.57
CA LYS A 547 20.89 -7.42 -17.14
C LYS A 547 20.03 -6.47 -16.28
N ASP A 548 19.41 -5.48 -16.89
CA ASP A 548 18.45 -4.59 -16.23
C ASP A 548 17.14 -5.31 -15.85
N LYS A 549 16.79 -6.40 -16.54
CA LYS A 549 15.60 -7.22 -16.26
C LYS A 549 15.83 -8.26 -15.16
N ASP A 550 17.07 -8.71 -15.01
CA ASP A 550 17.45 -9.72 -14.00
C ASP A 550 17.76 -9.09 -12.62
N ALA A 551 18.03 -7.80 -12.61
CA ALA A 551 18.39 -7.05 -11.40
C ALA A 551 17.16 -6.44 -10.70
N ILE A 552 16.01 -6.66 -11.30
CA ILE A 552 14.72 -6.10 -10.85
C ILE A 552 13.88 -7.20 -10.22
#